data_7fea9a373a679608a6e8849701b359b7
#
_entry.id   7fea9a373a679608a6e8849701b359b7
#
_cell.length_a   1.000
_cell.length_b   1.000
_cell.length_c   1.000
_cell.angle_alpha   90.00
_cell.angle_beta   90.00
_cell.angle_gamma   90.00
#
_symmetry.space_group_name_H-M   'P 1'
#
loop_
_entity.id
_entity.type
_entity.pdbx_description
1 polymer ?
#
loop_
_entity_poly.entity_id
_entity_poly.type
_entity_poly.pdbx_seq_one_letter_code
_entity_poly.pdbx_strand_id
1 'polypeptide(L)'
;MSSKTAWPPTSRDIPGVGDDALKDLDERGIIRIGAEVRAGDILVGKVTPKGETELTAEERLLRAIFGEKAREVRDTSLKVPHGEYGIIVDAKVFTRENGDELSPGVNQSVRIYIAQKRKISVGDKMAGRHGNKGVVSRVLPVEDMPYLPNGRPLDIVLNPLGVPSRMNIGQVLEIHLSLAAKALGFNVATPVFGGANENDIMDTLDIANDYVNGTWEDFQEKYKDVLDQGVMDYLGSHLEHRALWKGVPLSRDGKVRLRDGRTGEYFDSPVTIGHMHYLKLHHLVDDKIHARSTGPYSLVTQQPLGGKAQFGGQRFGEMEVWALEAYGASYTLQEILTVKSDDVVGRVKTYEAIIKGDNIPEPGIPESFKVLLKELQSLALDVRVLKDDQTEVQIMENVDYGETDLRAVIEGDSRGHRGEESFSKHGYTKQEFDGEELVDVDEDEEEDYESEIDDSYDDIEE
;
A
#
# COMPACT_ATOMS: atom_id res chain seq x y z
N MET A 1 -31.85 -40.45 5.51
CA MET A 1 -31.88 -39.02 5.81
C MET A 1 -30.50 -38.64 6.23
N SER A 2 -29.71 -38.09 5.32
CA SER A 2 -28.32 -37.65 5.55
C SER A 2 -28.36 -36.27 6.18
N SER A 3 -28.02 -36.19 7.48
CA SER A 3 -27.78 -34.91 8.12
C SER A 3 -26.48 -34.34 7.55
N LYS A 4 -26.59 -33.44 6.60
CA LYS A 4 -25.50 -32.58 6.24
C LYS A 4 -25.21 -31.70 7.46
N THR A 5 -24.22 -32.07 8.24
CA THR A 5 -23.63 -31.20 9.26
C THR A 5 -23.06 -30.01 8.51
N ALA A 6 -23.80 -28.90 8.54
CA ALA A 6 -23.25 -27.63 8.07
C ALA A 6 -22.07 -27.28 8.99
N TRP A 7 -20.89 -27.17 8.44
CA TRP A 7 -19.74 -26.64 9.15
C TRP A 7 -20.09 -25.28 9.74
N PRO A 8 -19.64 -24.97 10.97
CA PRO A 8 -19.88 -23.66 11.55
C PRO A 8 -19.35 -22.58 10.59
N PRO A 9 -20.12 -21.55 10.31
CA PRO A 9 -19.74 -20.51 9.33
C PRO A 9 -18.47 -19.76 9.73
N THR A 10 -18.19 -19.69 11.04
CA THR A 10 -16.97 -19.12 11.63
C THR A 10 -16.50 -20.01 12.76
N SER A 11 -15.19 -20.10 13.00
CA SER A 11 -14.59 -20.95 14.03
C SER A 11 -13.36 -20.30 14.63
N ARG A 12 -13.13 -20.54 15.92
CA ARG A 12 -11.87 -20.23 16.59
C ARG A 12 -10.79 -21.29 16.31
N ASP A 13 -11.20 -22.52 16.00
CA ASP A 13 -10.28 -23.63 15.74
C ASP A 13 -9.71 -23.53 14.32
N ILE A 14 -8.60 -22.82 14.17
CA ILE A 14 -7.92 -22.62 12.90
C ILE A 14 -6.65 -23.48 12.89
N PRO A 15 -6.51 -24.41 11.95
CA PRO A 15 -5.34 -25.28 11.88
C PRO A 15 -4.07 -24.50 11.55
N GLY A 16 -3.00 -24.74 12.33
CA GLY A 16 -1.69 -24.16 12.09
C GLY A 16 -1.49 -22.74 12.63
N VAL A 17 -2.41 -22.21 13.39
CA VAL A 17 -2.31 -20.90 14.06
C VAL A 17 -2.07 -21.13 15.55
N GLY A 18 -1.09 -20.42 16.14
CA GLY A 18 -0.81 -20.50 17.57
C GLY A 18 -1.86 -19.81 18.42
N ASP A 19 -2.01 -20.23 19.68
CA ASP A 19 -3.00 -19.69 20.62
C ASP A 19 -2.86 -18.18 20.87
N ASP A 20 -1.67 -17.63 20.74
CA ASP A 20 -1.39 -16.19 20.89
C ASP A 20 -2.12 -15.35 19.83
N ALA A 21 -2.22 -15.84 18.60
CA ALA A 21 -2.95 -15.16 17.52
C ALA A 21 -4.47 -15.30 17.66
N LEU A 22 -4.95 -16.25 18.47
CA LEU A 22 -6.36 -16.52 18.68
C LEU A 22 -6.91 -15.92 20.00
N LYS A 23 -6.06 -15.29 20.81
CA LYS A 23 -6.42 -14.78 22.15
C LYS A 23 -7.55 -13.76 22.13
N ASP A 24 -7.63 -12.94 21.09
CA ASP A 24 -8.60 -11.86 20.95
C ASP A 24 -9.86 -12.27 20.18
N LEU A 25 -9.99 -13.55 19.79
CA LEU A 25 -11.18 -14.11 19.16
C LEU A 25 -12.16 -14.66 20.22
N ASP A 26 -13.44 -14.44 20.01
CA ASP A 26 -14.52 -15.06 20.80
C ASP A 26 -14.70 -16.55 20.42
N GLU A 27 -15.66 -17.23 21.09
CA GLU A 27 -16.00 -18.63 20.82
C GLU A 27 -16.52 -18.86 19.38
N ARG A 28 -17.04 -17.80 18.75
CA ARG A 28 -17.54 -17.83 17.36
C ARG A 28 -16.43 -17.54 16.35
N GLY A 29 -15.20 -17.29 16.80
CA GLY A 29 -14.09 -16.91 15.94
C GLY A 29 -14.14 -15.47 15.46
N ILE A 30 -14.89 -14.57 16.10
CA ILE A 30 -14.97 -13.14 15.77
C ILE A 30 -14.14 -12.37 16.79
N ILE A 31 -13.43 -11.35 16.32
CA ILE A 31 -12.57 -10.53 17.18
C ILE A 31 -13.41 -9.70 18.18
N ARG A 32 -12.92 -9.59 19.41
CA ARG A 32 -13.56 -8.82 20.47
C ARG A 32 -13.44 -7.32 20.25
N ILE A 33 -14.43 -6.57 20.71
CA ILE A 33 -14.39 -5.10 20.72
C ILE A 33 -13.30 -4.62 21.69
N GLY A 34 -12.55 -3.59 21.31
CA GLY A 34 -11.46 -3.03 22.08
C GLY A 34 -10.09 -3.70 21.85
N ALA A 35 -10.02 -4.76 21.03
CA ALA A 35 -8.76 -5.38 20.66
C ALA A 35 -7.92 -4.45 19.76
N GLU A 36 -6.62 -4.37 20.02
CA GLU A 36 -5.66 -3.73 19.15
C GLU A 36 -5.20 -4.72 18.09
N VAL A 37 -5.28 -4.32 16.82
CA VAL A 37 -4.97 -5.18 15.68
C VAL A 37 -3.89 -4.57 14.79
N ARG A 38 -3.08 -5.45 14.20
CA ARG A 38 -2.01 -5.11 13.25
C ARG A 38 -2.17 -5.93 11.96
N ALA A 39 -1.45 -5.54 10.92
CA ALA A 39 -1.44 -6.28 9.66
C ALA A 39 -1.10 -7.77 9.87
N GLY A 40 -1.97 -8.66 9.35
CA GLY A 40 -1.84 -10.11 9.48
C GLY A 40 -2.64 -10.72 10.63
N ASP A 41 -3.14 -9.94 11.60
CA ASP A 41 -3.98 -10.46 12.69
C ASP A 41 -5.33 -10.95 12.15
N ILE A 42 -5.87 -11.98 12.79
CA ILE A 42 -7.14 -12.60 12.38
C ILE A 42 -8.31 -11.80 12.96
N LEU A 43 -9.18 -11.33 12.08
CA LEU A 43 -10.41 -10.62 12.46
C LEU A 43 -11.60 -11.56 12.59
N VAL A 44 -11.73 -12.51 11.67
CA VAL A 44 -12.78 -13.54 11.68
C VAL A 44 -12.15 -14.86 11.28
N GLY A 45 -12.18 -15.82 12.17
CA GLY A 45 -11.73 -17.18 11.91
C GLY A 45 -12.70 -17.90 11.00
N LYS A 46 -12.21 -18.44 9.89
CA LYS A 46 -12.99 -19.23 8.94
C LYS A 46 -12.15 -20.35 8.38
N VAL A 47 -12.72 -21.53 8.35
CA VAL A 47 -12.12 -22.70 7.72
C VAL A 47 -13.04 -23.23 6.63
N THR A 48 -12.47 -23.64 5.51
CA THR A 48 -13.21 -24.24 4.40
C THR A 48 -12.70 -25.65 4.14
N PRO A 49 -13.60 -26.62 3.82
CA PRO A 49 -13.16 -27.95 3.43
C PRO A 49 -12.37 -27.89 2.12
N LYS A 50 -11.28 -28.66 2.03
CA LYS A 50 -10.52 -28.85 0.79
C LYS A 50 -11.30 -29.82 -0.12
N GLY A 51 -11.44 -29.44 -1.40
CA GLY A 51 -11.90 -30.37 -2.42
C GLY A 51 -10.80 -31.40 -2.73
N GLU A 52 -11.20 -32.58 -3.23
CA GLU A 52 -10.25 -33.64 -3.58
C GLU A 52 -9.23 -33.24 -4.67
N THR A 53 -9.60 -32.26 -5.50
CA THR A 53 -8.75 -31.70 -6.58
C THR A 53 -7.70 -30.68 -6.10
N GLU A 54 -7.82 -30.18 -4.87
CA GLU A 54 -6.92 -29.13 -4.33
C GLU A 54 -5.82 -29.70 -3.42
N LEU A 55 -5.69 -31.02 -3.32
CA LEU A 55 -4.64 -31.67 -2.53
C LEU A 55 -3.31 -31.56 -3.27
N THR A 56 -2.28 -31.04 -2.61
CA THR A 56 -0.90 -31.10 -3.13
C THR A 56 -0.42 -32.55 -3.25
N ALA A 57 0.58 -32.80 -4.10
CA ALA A 57 1.15 -34.14 -4.27
C ALA A 57 1.63 -34.73 -2.93
N GLU A 58 2.25 -33.91 -2.07
CA GLU A 58 2.70 -34.29 -0.73
C GLU A 58 1.52 -34.65 0.19
N GLU A 59 0.43 -33.89 0.16
CA GLU A 59 -0.77 -34.19 0.96
C GLU A 59 -1.47 -35.45 0.48
N ARG A 60 -1.46 -35.74 -0.82
CA ARG A 60 -1.95 -37.02 -1.38
C ARG A 60 -1.09 -38.19 -0.88
N LEU A 61 0.21 -38.02 -0.87
CA LEU A 61 1.17 -39.03 -0.40
C LEU A 61 1.03 -39.25 1.13
N LEU A 62 0.96 -38.19 1.91
CA LEU A 62 0.72 -38.25 3.35
C LEU A 62 -0.64 -38.91 3.67
N ARG A 63 -1.67 -38.65 2.88
CA ARG A 63 -2.97 -39.30 3.01
C ARG A 63 -2.92 -40.79 2.68
N ALA A 64 -2.11 -41.16 1.67
CA ALA A 64 -1.91 -42.56 1.32
C ALA A 64 -1.12 -43.34 2.39
N ILE A 65 -0.12 -42.72 3.02
CA ILE A 65 0.75 -43.36 4.00
C ILE A 65 0.15 -43.35 5.41
N PHE A 66 -0.44 -42.25 5.85
CA PHE A 66 -0.92 -42.04 7.23
C PHE A 66 -2.43 -42.09 7.41
N GLY A 67 -3.20 -42.38 6.35
CA GLY A 67 -4.65 -42.38 6.37
C GLY A 67 -5.26 -40.98 6.54
N GLU A 68 -6.50 -40.88 7.04
CA GLU A 68 -7.32 -39.67 7.12
C GLU A 68 -6.77 -38.50 7.97
N LYS A 69 -5.53 -38.53 8.40
CA LYS A 69 -4.92 -37.48 9.25
C LYS A 69 -4.41 -36.26 8.47
N ALA A 70 -4.48 -36.26 7.13
CA ALA A 70 -4.23 -35.05 6.37
C ALA A 70 -5.37 -34.02 6.62
N ARG A 71 -5.00 -32.78 6.94
CA ARG A 71 -5.96 -31.72 7.29
C ARG A 71 -7.03 -31.54 6.20
N GLU A 72 -8.28 -31.86 6.51
CA GLU A 72 -9.42 -31.72 5.59
C GLU A 72 -9.82 -30.27 5.33
N VAL A 73 -9.26 -29.31 6.05
CA VAL A 73 -9.69 -27.91 6.04
C VAL A 73 -8.55 -26.96 5.72
N ARG A 74 -8.89 -25.90 4.96
CA ARG A 74 -8.01 -24.79 4.62
C ARG A 74 -8.41 -23.55 5.41
N ASP A 75 -7.41 -22.81 5.92
CA ASP A 75 -7.63 -21.50 6.55
C ASP A 75 -8.05 -20.46 5.49
N THR A 76 -9.26 -19.94 5.63
CA THR A 76 -9.81 -18.84 4.82
C THR A 76 -10.23 -17.67 5.69
N SER A 77 -9.59 -17.51 6.86
CA SER A 77 -9.86 -16.45 7.82
C SER A 77 -9.64 -15.07 7.22
N LEU A 78 -10.49 -14.13 7.62
CA LEU A 78 -10.29 -12.72 7.30
C LEU A 78 -9.18 -12.16 8.18
N LYS A 79 -8.10 -11.71 7.57
CA LYS A 79 -6.96 -11.07 8.23
C LYS A 79 -6.95 -9.58 7.95
N VAL A 80 -6.31 -8.82 8.86
CA VAL A 80 -6.08 -7.39 8.66
C VAL A 80 -5.19 -7.19 7.43
N PRO A 81 -5.61 -6.37 6.46
CA PRO A 81 -4.80 -6.09 5.26
C PRO A 81 -3.45 -5.49 5.60
N HIS A 82 -2.47 -5.69 4.72
CA HIS A 82 -1.15 -5.10 4.88
C HIS A 82 -1.20 -3.56 4.89
N GLY A 83 -0.54 -2.95 5.86
CA GLY A 83 -0.52 -1.50 6.07
C GLY A 83 -1.68 -0.94 6.89
N GLU A 84 -2.62 -1.79 7.33
CA GLU A 84 -3.73 -1.39 8.22
C GLU A 84 -3.48 -1.83 9.65
N TYR A 85 -3.93 -1.00 10.60
CA TYR A 85 -3.85 -1.26 12.04
C TYR A 85 -4.91 -0.44 12.77
N GLY A 86 -5.18 -0.72 14.00
CA GLY A 86 -6.12 0.08 14.78
C GLY A 86 -6.73 -0.66 15.96
N ILE A 87 -7.82 -0.11 16.46
CA ILE A 87 -8.59 -0.67 17.58
C ILE A 87 -9.98 -1.03 17.07
N ILE A 88 -10.47 -2.22 17.44
CA ILE A 88 -11.81 -2.65 17.08
C ILE A 88 -12.83 -1.85 17.87
N VAL A 89 -13.69 -1.13 17.16
CA VAL A 89 -14.76 -0.30 17.76
C VAL A 89 -16.07 -1.06 17.83
N ASP A 90 -16.39 -1.80 16.77
CA ASP A 90 -17.66 -2.54 16.67
C ASP A 90 -17.51 -3.75 15.75
N ALA A 91 -18.31 -4.79 16.01
CA ALA A 91 -18.40 -5.99 15.19
C ALA A 91 -19.86 -6.38 15.04
N LYS A 92 -20.43 -6.23 13.84
CA LYS A 92 -21.83 -6.55 13.53
C LYS A 92 -21.92 -7.84 12.75
N VAL A 93 -22.77 -8.72 13.22
CA VAL A 93 -23.05 -10.01 12.59
C VAL A 93 -24.45 -9.98 12.00
N PHE A 94 -24.56 -10.21 10.71
CA PHE A 94 -25.79 -10.28 9.96
C PHE A 94 -26.05 -11.75 9.60
N THR A 95 -27.24 -12.25 9.90
CA THR A 95 -27.63 -13.64 9.63
C THR A 95 -28.99 -13.70 8.97
N ARG A 96 -29.21 -14.69 8.12
CA ARG A 96 -30.54 -14.91 7.53
C ARG A 96 -31.59 -15.29 8.57
N GLU A 97 -31.17 -15.93 9.66
CA GLU A 97 -32.05 -16.28 10.77
C GLU A 97 -32.63 -15.05 11.48
N ASN A 98 -31.88 -13.96 11.52
CA ASN A 98 -32.33 -12.68 12.07
C ASN A 98 -33.18 -11.85 11.10
N GLY A 99 -33.42 -12.34 9.88
CA GLY A 99 -34.18 -11.62 8.86
C GLY A 99 -33.38 -10.59 8.07
N ASP A 100 -32.03 -10.60 8.16
CA ASP A 100 -31.18 -9.68 7.43
C ASP A 100 -31.15 -10.02 5.93
N GLU A 101 -31.19 -8.99 5.08
CA GLU A 101 -31.03 -9.14 3.64
C GLU A 101 -29.57 -9.43 3.28
N LEU A 102 -29.30 -10.67 2.90
CA LEU A 102 -27.98 -11.14 2.46
C LEU A 102 -28.00 -11.56 1.00
N SER A 103 -26.86 -11.40 0.33
CA SER A 103 -26.69 -11.83 -1.06
C SER A 103 -27.03 -13.32 -1.24
N PRO A 104 -27.49 -13.76 -2.43
CA PRO A 104 -27.75 -15.16 -2.70
C PRO A 104 -26.52 -16.04 -2.39
N GLY A 105 -26.73 -17.14 -1.67
CA GLY A 105 -25.65 -18.05 -1.27
C GLY A 105 -24.88 -17.67 0.01
N VAL A 106 -25.10 -16.48 0.56
CA VAL A 106 -24.48 -16.04 1.82
C VAL A 106 -25.43 -16.33 2.99
N ASN A 107 -24.97 -17.04 4.00
CA ASN A 107 -25.73 -17.35 5.22
C ASN A 107 -25.43 -16.38 6.36
N GLN A 108 -24.19 -15.92 6.44
CA GLN A 108 -23.73 -15.00 7.49
C GLN A 108 -22.75 -13.99 6.89
N SER A 109 -22.85 -12.72 7.31
CA SER A 109 -21.90 -11.66 6.99
C SER A 109 -21.46 -10.97 8.27
N VAL A 110 -20.17 -10.74 8.42
CA VAL A 110 -19.60 -10.03 9.57
C VAL A 110 -18.99 -8.72 9.10
N ARG A 111 -19.37 -7.61 9.75
CA ARG A 111 -18.82 -6.28 9.48
C ARG A 111 -18.07 -5.80 10.71
N ILE A 112 -16.78 -5.57 10.54
CA ILE A 112 -15.88 -5.10 11.60
C ILE A 112 -15.53 -3.65 11.35
N TYR A 113 -15.60 -2.84 12.40
CA TYR A 113 -15.23 -1.42 12.38
C TYR A 113 -13.92 -1.24 13.14
N ILE A 114 -12.90 -0.74 12.45
CA ILE A 114 -11.58 -0.49 13.01
C ILE A 114 -11.37 1.02 13.06
N ALA A 115 -11.05 1.56 14.23
CA ALA A 115 -10.65 2.94 14.39
C ALA A 115 -9.13 3.08 14.29
N GLN A 116 -8.69 3.95 13.42
CA GLN A 116 -7.28 4.25 13.20
C GLN A 116 -7.03 5.75 13.41
N LYS A 117 -6.06 6.08 14.24
CA LYS A 117 -5.64 7.47 14.43
C LYS A 117 -4.50 7.80 13.47
N ARG A 118 -4.84 8.49 12.40
CA ARG A 118 -3.87 8.92 11.38
C ARG A 118 -3.37 10.33 11.69
N LYS A 119 -2.12 10.44 12.12
CA LYS A 119 -1.41 11.71 12.25
C LYS A 119 -1.00 12.22 10.87
N ILE A 120 -0.65 13.52 10.78
CA ILE A 120 -0.09 14.09 9.55
C ILE A 120 1.30 13.49 9.32
N SER A 121 1.54 13.00 8.11
CA SER A 121 2.81 12.45 7.66
C SER A 121 3.29 13.12 6.38
N VAL A 122 4.56 12.91 6.05
CA VAL A 122 5.12 13.36 4.77
C VAL A 122 4.36 12.73 3.61
N GLY A 123 3.96 13.55 2.64
CA GLY A 123 3.14 13.11 1.49
C GLY A 123 1.63 13.32 1.66
N ASP A 124 1.14 13.65 2.84
CA ASP A 124 -0.27 13.97 3.06
C ASP A 124 -0.63 15.31 2.41
N LYS A 125 -1.82 15.39 1.84
CA LYS A 125 -2.30 16.58 1.17
C LYS A 125 -3.08 17.46 2.13
N MET A 126 -2.70 18.73 2.17
CA MET A 126 -3.37 19.77 2.95
C MET A 126 -3.76 20.95 2.07
N ALA A 127 -4.74 21.72 2.48
CA ALA A 127 -5.19 22.89 1.75
C ALA A 127 -5.79 23.93 2.68
N GLY A 128 -5.69 25.20 2.28
CA GLY A 128 -6.44 26.30 2.88
C GLY A 128 -7.80 26.49 2.19
N ARG A 129 -8.51 27.57 2.55
CA ARG A 129 -9.84 27.93 2.00
C ARG A 129 -9.79 28.69 0.67
N HIS A 130 -8.60 29.03 0.16
CA HIS A 130 -8.37 29.89 -0.99
C HIS A 130 -7.82 29.17 -2.23
N GLY A 131 -8.02 27.84 -2.32
CA GLY A 131 -7.46 27.04 -3.42
C GLY A 131 -5.97 26.77 -3.30
N ASN A 132 -5.34 27.15 -2.21
CA ASN A 132 -3.95 26.87 -1.89
C ASN A 132 -3.83 25.43 -1.37
N LYS A 133 -3.43 24.52 -2.24
CA LYS A 133 -3.21 23.10 -1.95
C LYS A 133 -1.73 22.79 -1.97
N GLY A 134 -1.32 21.92 -1.07
CA GLY A 134 0.06 21.48 -0.96
C GLY A 134 0.19 20.07 -0.38
N VAL A 135 1.38 19.55 -0.45
CA VAL A 135 1.75 18.26 0.11
C VAL A 135 2.80 18.49 1.18
N VAL A 136 2.67 17.81 2.32
CA VAL A 136 3.63 17.89 3.42
C VAL A 136 4.97 17.31 2.97
N SER A 137 6.01 18.14 3.01
CA SER A 137 7.37 17.73 2.62
C SER A 137 8.20 17.25 3.79
N ARG A 138 8.02 17.85 4.97
CA ARG A 138 8.74 17.51 6.20
C ARG A 138 7.85 17.67 7.41
N VAL A 139 8.08 16.84 8.41
CA VAL A 139 7.57 16.99 9.76
C VAL A 139 8.78 17.19 10.66
N LEU A 140 8.85 18.36 11.30
CA LEU A 140 9.96 18.74 12.16
C LEU A 140 9.55 18.63 13.63
N PRO A 141 10.50 18.33 14.54
CA PRO A 141 10.29 18.51 15.97
C PRO A 141 9.97 19.97 16.31
N VAL A 142 9.27 20.20 17.41
CA VAL A 142 8.85 21.55 17.83
C VAL A 142 10.05 22.46 18.06
N GLU A 143 11.16 21.89 18.57
CA GLU A 143 12.43 22.59 18.88
C GLU A 143 13.10 23.12 17.61
N ASP A 144 12.96 22.45 16.47
CA ASP A 144 13.56 22.82 15.19
C ASP A 144 12.72 23.82 14.39
N MET A 145 11.47 24.07 14.83
CA MET A 145 10.58 25.00 14.15
C MET A 145 10.99 26.44 14.40
N PRO A 146 10.81 27.33 13.39
CA PRO A 146 10.97 28.77 13.61
C PRO A 146 10.03 29.25 14.72
N TYR A 147 10.50 30.21 15.50
CA TYR A 147 9.73 30.72 16.63
C TYR A 147 9.70 32.27 16.71
N LEU A 148 8.64 32.75 17.32
CA LEU A 148 8.37 34.17 17.56
C LEU A 148 9.33 34.76 18.61
N PRO A 149 9.48 36.09 18.68
CA PRO A 149 10.31 36.74 19.71
C PRO A 149 9.91 36.40 21.15
N ASN A 150 8.66 36.02 21.38
CA ASN A 150 8.15 35.59 22.70
C ASN A 150 8.38 34.09 22.99
N GLY A 151 9.09 33.38 22.11
CA GLY A 151 9.43 31.96 22.27
C GLY A 151 8.38 30.96 21.74
N ARG A 152 7.24 31.43 21.23
CA ARG A 152 6.21 30.54 20.67
C ARG A 152 6.63 30.00 19.31
N PRO A 153 6.69 28.66 19.10
CA PRO A 153 7.00 28.08 17.82
C PRO A 153 5.85 28.22 16.83
N LEU A 154 6.17 28.19 15.54
CA LEU A 154 5.18 28.11 14.46
C LEU A 154 4.73 26.67 14.26
N ASP A 155 3.44 26.49 13.89
CA ASP A 155 2.87 25.18 13.65
C ASP A 155 3.10 24.69 12.22
N ILE A 156 3.19 25.61 11.24
CA ILE A 156 3.36 25.31 9.82
C ILE A 156 4.20 26.39 9.13
N VAL A 157 5.02 25.96 8.16
CA VAL A 157 5.77 26.84 7.27
C VAL A 157 5.34 26.56 5.83
N LEU A 158 4.94 27.60 5.12
CA LEU A 158 4.44 27.52 3.76
C LEU A 158 5.39 28.19 2.77
N ASN A 159 5.54 27.62 1.58
CA ASN A 159 6.33 28.19 0.52
C ASN A 159 5.61 29.36 -0.13
N PRO A 160 6.18 30.59 -0.10
CA PRO A 160 5.54 31.78 -0.68
C PRO A 160 5.45 31.74 -2.23
N LEU A 161 6.24 30.94 -2.92
CA LEU A 161 6.17 30.81 -4.39
C LEU A 161 4.82 30.27 -4.89
N GLY A 162 4.03 29.64 -4.02
CA GLY A 162 2.67 29.20 -4.32
C GLY A 162 1.64 30.30 -4.43
N VAL A 163 1.97 31.55 -4.08
CA VAL A 163 1.01 32.68 -4.01
C VAL A 163 0.99 33.53 -5.32
N PRO A 164 2.13 34.06 -5.84
CA PRO A 164 2.12 35.07 -6.88
C PRO A 164 1.46 34.59 -8.17
N SER A 165 1.87 33.44 -8.68
CA SER A 165 1.37 32.89 -9.96
C SER A 165 -0.10 32.46 -9.91
N ARG A 166 -0.63 32.18 -8.72
CA ARG A 166 -2.02 31.69 -8.54
C ARG A 166 -3.00 32.78 -8.16
N MET A 167 -2.53 34.00 -7.89
CA MET A 167 -3.34 35.18 -7.60
C MET A 167 -4.38 34.97 -6.48
N ASN A 168 -4.17 34.04 -5.57
CA ASN A 168 -5.06 33.77 -4.44
C ASN A 168 -4.72 34.66 -3.23
N ILE A 169 -4.87 35.96 -3.40
CA ILE A 169 -4.51 36.99 -2.40
C ILE A 169 -5.33 36.85 -1.11
N GLY A 170 -6.52 36.26 -1.18
CA GLY A 170 -7.37 36.04 0.00
C GLY A 170 -6.67 35.32 1.16
N GLN A 171 -5.70 34.44 0.87
CA GLN A 171 -4.91 33.79 1.90
C GLN A 171 -4.00 34.78 2.67
N VAL A 172 -3.47 35.79 1.98
CA VAL A 172 -2.64 36.83 2.61
C VAL A 172 -3.49 37.73 3.49
N LEU A 173 -4.67 38.16 3.00
CA LEU A 173 -5.62 38.93 3.77
C LEU A 173 -6.12 38.16 5.00
N GLU A 174 -6.37 36.86 4.87
CA GLU A 174 -6.73 35.99 6.00
C GLU A 174 -5.63 35.98 7.08
N ILE A 175 -4.36 35.84 6.68
CA ILE A 175 -3.23 35.82 7.60
C ILE A 175 -3.12 37.13 8.37
N HIS A 176 -3.25 38.27 7.72
CA HIS A 176 -3.15 39.58 8.37
C HIS A 176 -4.30 39.81 9.34
N LEU A 177 -5.55 39.63 8.90
CA LEU A 177 -6.72 39.86 9.75
C LEU A 177 -6.79 38.87 10.91
N SER A 178 -6.40 37.61 10.69
CA SER A 178 -6.39 36.58 11.72
C SER A 178 -5.33 36.82 12.79
N LEU A 179 -4.20 37.44 12.44
CA LEU A 179 -3.18 37.82 13.39
C LEU A 179 -3.74 38.86 14.37
N ALA A 180 -4.41 39.88 13.86
CA ALA A 180 -5.10 40.90 14.71
C ALA A 180 -6.22 40.25 15.53
N ALA A 181 -7.07 39.46 14.93
CA ALA A 181 -8.19 38.80 15.61
C ALA A 181 -7.74 37.90 16.76
N LYS A 182 -6.66 37.16 16.59
CA LYS A 182 -6.08 36.31 17.66
C LYS A 182 -5.45 37.12 18.76
N ALA A 183 -4.80 38.23 18.44
CA ALA A 183 -4.23 39.13 19.45
C ALA A 183 -5.32 39.81 20.28
N LEU A 184 -6.43 40.19 19.67
CA LEU A 184 -7.59 40.82 20.32
C LEU A 184 -8.56 39.80 20.95
N GLY A 185 -8.46 38.50 20.61
CA GLY A 185 -9.25 37.41 21.19
C GLY A 185 -10.67 37.25 20.62
N PHE A 186 -10.97 37.71 19.43
CA PHE A 186 -12.30 37.59 18.84
C PHE A 186 -12.28 36.81 17.50
N ASN A 187 -13.45 36.32 17.04
CA ASN A 187 -13.63 35.64 15.79
C ASN A 187 -14.19 36.61 14.75
N VAL A 188 -13.64 36.56 13.54
CA VAL A 188 -14.06 37.42 12.42
C VAL A 188 -14.78 36.60 11.37
N ALA A 189 -15.95 37.07 10.93
CA ALA A 189 -16.68 36.53 9.79
C ALA A 189 -16.73 37.59 8.70
N THR A 190 -16.15 37.29 7.53
CA THR A 190 -16.11 38.19 6.39
C THR A 190 -16.91 37.59 5.24
N PRO A 191 -18.16 37.99 5.02
CA PRO A 191 -18.95 37.52 3.89
C PRO A 191 -18.37 38.04 2.56
N VAL A 192 -18.63 37.32 1.47
CA VAL A 192 -17.98 37.54 0.15
C VAL A 192 -18.17 38.98 -0.37
N PHE A 193 -19.35 39.57 -0.20
CA PHE A 193 -19.67 40.90 -0.71
C PHE A 193 -19.74 41.99 0.35
N GLY A 194 -19.50 41.68 1.58
CA GLY A 194 -19.53 42.62 2.71
C GLY A 194 -18.37 42.42 3.67
N GLY A 195 -17.24 41.99 3.14
CA GLY A 195 -16.03 41.72 3.93
C GLY A 195 -15.24 42.98 4.29
N ALA A 196 -14.17 42.81 5.06
CA ALA A 196 -13.23 43.85 5.43
C ALA A 196 -12.42 44.35 4.22
N ASN A 197 -12.23 45.67 4.15
CA ASN A 197 -11.34 46.30 3.19
C ASN A 197 -9.87 46.21 3.70
N GLU A 198 -8.93 46.51 2.81
CA GLU A 198 -7.50 46.53 3.16
C GLU A 198 -7.20 47.50 4.33
N ASN A 199 -7.82 48.72 4.28
CA ASN A 199 -7.67 49.72 5.34
C ASN A 199 -8.21 49.21 6.69
N ASP A 200 -9.35 48.53 6.70
CA ASP A 200 -9.95 47.99 7.92
C ASP A 200 -9.03 46.95 8.56
N ILE A 201 -8.36 46.15 7.73
CA ILE A 201 -7.39 45.14 8.21
C ILE A 201 -6.15 45.80 8.83
N MET A 202 -5.62 46.84 8.14
CA MET A 202 -4.44 47.56 8.62
C MET A 202 -4.71 48.33 9.91
N ASP A 203 -5.86 48.99 10.01
CA ASP A 203 -6.28 49.70 11.21
C ASP A 203 -6.52 48.74 12.40
N THR A 204 -7.09 47.55 12.09
CA THR A 204 -7.25 46.52 13.13
C THR A 204 -5.90 45.97 13.63
N LEU A 205 -4.89 45.86 12.74
CA LEU A 205 -3.52 45.50 13.16
C LEU A 205 -2.88 46.56 14.06
N ASP A 206 -3.07 47.84 13.75
CA ASP A 206 -2.59 48.94 14.64
C ASP A 206 -3.25 48.88 16.01
N ILE A 207 -4.58 48.69 16.04
CA ILE A 207 -5.32 48.52 17.30
C ILE A 207 -4.78 47.31 18.08
N ALA A 208 -4.55 46.20 17.43
CA ALA A 208 -4.02 44.97 18.03
C ALA A 208 -2.60 45.17 18.58
N ASN A 209 -1.74 45.91 17.84
CA ASN A 209 -0.39 46.21 18.29
C ASN A 209 -0.37 47.09 19.55
N ASP A 210 -1.17 48.15 19.55
CA ASP A 210 -1.28 49.05 20.71
C ASP A 210 -1.89 48.33 21.92
N TYR A 211 -2.87 47.43 21.70
CA TYR A 211 -3.44 46.61 22.76
C TYR A 211 -2.41 45.65 23.37
N VAL A 212 -1.60 45.00 22.56
CA VAL A 212 -0.64 43.98 23.02
C VAL A 212 0.60 44.62 23.67
N ASN A 213 1.19 45.61 22.99
CA ASN A 213 2.50 46.17 23.36
C ASN A 213 2.44 47.47 24.14
N GLY A 214 1.30 48.22 24.12
CA GLY A 214 1.08 49.43 24.90
C GLY A 214 0.76 49.16 26.36
N THR A 215 0.50 50.22 27.17
CA THR A 215 -0.12 50.07 28.48
C THR A 215 -1.64 50.02 28.33
N TRP A 216 -2.38 49.45 29.28
CA TRP A 216 -3.82 49.39 29.21
C TRP A 216 -4.48 50.77 29.30
N GLU A 217 -3.88 51.63 30.14
CA GLU A 217 -4.34 52.99 30.33
C GLU A 217 -4.20 53.82 29.05
N ASP A 218 -3.03 53.78 28.40
CA ASP A 218 -2.79 54.49 27.12
C ASP A 218 -3.72 54.00 26.03
N PHE A 219 -3.98 52.69 26.00
CA PHE A 219 -4.89 52.07 25.03
C PHE A 219 -6.33 52.58 25.23
N GLN A 220 -6.79 52.61 26.48
CA GLN A 220 -8.14 53.10 26.79
C GLN A 220 -8.30 54.60 26.42
N GLU A 221 -7.30 55.42 26.73
CA GLU A 221 -7.35 56.85 26.39
C GLU A 221 -7.37 57.08 24.87
N LYS A 222 -6.53 56.34 24.13
CA LYS A 222 -6.40 56.48 22.67
C LYS A 222 -7.64 56.04 21.92
N TYR A 223 -8.29 54.96 22.34
CA TYR A 223 -9.40 54.33 21.58
C TYR A 223 -10.78 54.52 22.19
N LYS A 224 -10.91 55.38 23.23
CA LYS A 224 -12.18 55.67 23.92
C LYS A 224 -13.30 56.12 22.96
N ASP A 225 -12.95 56.94 21.97
CA ASP A 225 -13.90 57.54 21.03
C ASP A 225 -14.03 56.71 19.70
N VAL A 226 -13.19 55.67 19.54
CA VAL A 226 -13.11 54.85 18.34
C VAL A 226 -13.81 53.50 18.52
N LEU A 227 -13.66 52.88 19.71
CA LEU A 227 -14.23 51.59 19.99
C LEU A 227 -15.49 51.72 20.85
N ASP A 228 -16.46 50.84 20.58
CA ASP A 228 -17.66 50.73 21.40
C ASP A 228 -17.32 50.31 22.82
N GLN A 229 -18.06 50.78 23.82
CA GLN A 229 -17.85 50.47 25.22
C GLN A 229 -17.89 48.94 25.49
N GLY A 230 -18.79 48.24 24.80
CA GLY A 230 -18.87 46.77 24.92
C GLY A 230 -17.60 46.02 24.44
N VAL A 231 -16.90 46.55 23.44
CA VAL A 231 -15.60 46.02 22.97
C VAL A 231 -14.51 46.32 23.98
N MET A 232 -14.51 47.53 24.55
CA MET A 232 -13.54 47.91 25.58
C MET A 232 -13.68 47.04 26.84
N ASP A 233 -14.91 46.79 27.29
CA ASP A 233 -15.21 45.95 28.44
C ASP A 233 -14.79 44.49 28.17
N TYR A 234 -15.00 44.00 26.94
CA TYR A 234 -14.54 42.66 26.50
C TYR A 234 -13.02 42.57 26.56
N LEU A 235 -12.30 43.50 25.94
CA LEU A 235 -10.83 43.51 25.92
C LEU A 235 -10.24 43.66 27.33
N GLY A 236 -10.89 44.45 28.23
CA GLY A 236 -10.49 44.57 29.63
C GLY A 236 -10.69 43.30 30.45
N SER A 237 -11.70 42.51 30.13
CA SER A 237 -11.98 41.24 30.82
C SER A 237 -11.11 40.06 30.32
N HIS A 238 -10.50 40.15 29.15
CA HIS A 238 -9.72 39.06 28.51
C HIS A 238 -8.24 39.42 28.32
N LEU A 239 -7.60 39.94 29.37
CA LEU A 239 -6.18 40.30 29.33
C LEU A 239 -5.22 39.14 29.14
N GLU A 240 -5.68 37.92 29.26
CA GLU A 240 -4.91 36.71 28.97
C GLU A 240 -4.45 36.65 27.52
N HIS A 241 -5.27 37.06 26.53
CA HIS A 241 -4.88 37.11 25.12
C HIS A 241 -3.71 38.09 24.90
N ARG A 242 -3.73 39.22 25.57
CA ARG A 242 -2.65 40.21 25.57
C ARG A 242 -1.33 39.61 26.07
N ALA A 243 -1.38 38.85 27.15
CA ALA A 243 -0.19 38.20 27.70
C ALA A 243 0.45 37.20 26.75
N LEU A 244 -0.37 36.44 25.97
CA LEU A 244 0.10 35.46 24.99
C LEU A 244 0.85 36.08 23.81
N TRP A 245 0.56 37.33 23.46
CA TRP A 245 1.15 38.04 22.32
C TRP A 245 2.13 39.14 22.71
N LYS A 246 2.34 39.36 24.00
CA LYS A 246 3.25 40.40 24.51
C LYS A 246 4.66 40.20 23.93
N GLY A 247 5.24 41.31 23.44
CA GLY A 247 6.58 41.31 22.86
C GLY A 247 6.64 40.89 21.37
N VAL A 248 5.52 40.57 20.75
CA VAL A 248 5.43 40.35 19.31
C VAL A 248 5.01 41.66 18.65
N PRO A 249 5.84 42.26 17.77
CA PRO A 249 5.44 43.45 17.02
C PRO A 249 4.42 43.09 15.94
N LEU A 250 3.23 43.68 16.02
CA LEU A 250 2.16 43.48 15.04
C LEU A 250 2.14 44.69 14.10
N SER A 251 3.06 44.69 13.11
CA SER A 251 3.16 45.78 12.15
C SER A 251 2.08 45.67 11.07
N ARG A 252 1.75 46.82 10.42
CA ARG A 252 0.84 46.84 9.23
C ARG A 252 1.22 45.88 8.14
N ASP A 253 2.51 45.56 8.00
CA ASP A 253 3.02 44.61 7.01
C ASP A 253 2.75 43.13 7.39
N GLY A 254 2.24 42.85 8.59
CA GLY A 254 2.03 41.50 9.11
C GLY A 254 3.31 40.67 9.20
N LYS A 255 4.48 41.33 9.20
CA LYS A 255 5.78 40.67 9.21
C LYS A 255 6.44 40.78 10.57
N VAL A 256 7.04 39.69 10.99
CA VAL A 256 7.77 39.60 12.28
C VAL A 256 9.15 38.98 12.01
N ARG A 257 10.16 39.42 12.74
CA ARG A 257 11.48 38.78 12.75
C ARG A 257 11.39 37.50 13.56
N LEU A 258 11.51 36.37 12.89
CA LEU A 258 11.55 35.04 13.49
C LEU A 258 12.97 34.64 13.83
N ARG A 259 13.11 33.67 14.72
CA ARG A 259 14.36 32.98 14.99
C ARG A 259 14.30 31.54 14.46
N ASP A 260 15.42 31.03 13.97
CA ASP A 260 15.55 29.63 13.57
C ASP A 260 15.62 28.75 14.83
N GLY A 261 14.80 27.72 14.90
CA GLY A 261 14.74 26.77 16.03
C GLY A 261 16.07 26.03 16.26
N ARG A 262 16.85 25.79 15.21
CA ARG A 262 18.09 25.03 15.28
C ARG A 262 19.30 25.87 15.71
N THR A 263 19.40 27.09 15.19
CA THR A 263 20.56 27.97 15.44
C THR A 263 20.29 29.03 16.51
N GLY A 264 19.01 29.38 16.73
CA GLY A 264 18.59 30.47 17.59
C GLY A 264 18.81 31.86 17.02
N GLU A 265 19.38 31.96 15.79
CA GLU A 265 19.65 33.22 15.12
C GLU A 265 18.40 33.78 14.44
N TYR A 266 18.39 35.10 14.20
CA TYR A 266 17.31 35.73 13.48
C TYR A 266 17.41 35.43 11.97
N PHE A 267 16.26 35.27 11.31
CA PHE A 267 16.21 35.29 9.86
C PHE A 267 16.65 36.65 9.33
N ASP A 268 17.29 36.65 8.16
CA ASP A 268 17.80 37.88 7.50
C ASP A 268 16.68 38.86 7.21
N SER A 269 15.51 38.37 6.82
CA SER A 269 14.35 39.16 6.48
C SER A 269 13.16 38.86 7.38
N PRO A 270 12.31 39.87 7.69
CA PRO A 270 11.10 39.62 8.43
C PRO A 270 10.12 38.76 7.61
N VAL A 271 9.38 37.88 8.29
CA VAL A 271 8.49 36.88 7.69
C VAL A 271 7.04 37.22 7.97
N THR A 272 6.17 37.06 6.99
CA THR A 272 4.70 37.19 7.17
C THR A 272 4.19 36.02 8.00
N ILE A 273 3.51 36.29 9.09
CA ILE A 273 2.93 35.30 9.99
C ILE A 273 1.46 35.60 10.25
N GLY A 274 0.73 34.59 10.67
CA GLY A 274 -0.66 34.73 11.09
C GLY A 274 -1.29 33.37 11.29
N HIS A 275 -2.61 33.35 11.48
CA HIS A 275 -3.38 32.14 11.62
C HIS A 275 -4.16 31.89 10.33
N MET A 276 -4.13 30.67 9.85
CA MET A 276 -4.87 30.26 8.66
C MET A 276 -5.68 28.99 8.96
N HIS A 277 -6.88 28.89 8.46
CA HIS A 277 -7.60 27.64 8.46
C HIS A 277 -6.98 26.69 7.45
N TYR A 278 -6.35 25.63 7.95
CA TYR A 278 -5.67 24.63 7.13
C TYR A 278 -6.32 23.27 7.33
N LEU A 279 -6.74 22.65 6.24
CA LEU A 279 -7.54 21.44 6.20
C LEU A 279 -6.67 20.25 5.79
N LYS A 280 -6.74 19.16 6.54
CA LYS A 280 -6.22 17.87 6.11
C LYS A 280 -7.21 17.24 5.14
N LEU A 281 -6.78 17.02 3.90
CA LEU A 281 -7.63 16.40 2.88
C LEU A 281 -7.59 14.88 3.00
N HIS A 282 -8.64 14.20 2.52
CA HIS A 282 -8.74 12.73 2.56
C HIS A 282 -7.87 12.02 1.50
N HIS A 283 -6.83 12.71 1.02
CA HIS A 283 -5.80 12.19 0.12
C HIS A 283 -4.52 11.90 0.93
N LEU A 284 -4.59 10.88 1.77
CA LEU A 284 -3.49 10.47 2.63
C LEU A 284 -2.53 9.56 1.86
N VAL A 285 -1.25 9.69 2.14
CA VAL A 285 -0.20 8.90 1.48
C VAL A 285 -0.34 7.41 1.77
N ASP A 286 -0.71 7.04 3.00
CA ASP A 286 -0.84 5.64 3.41
C ASP A 286 -1.91 4.89 2.62
N ASP A 287 -2.96 5.58 2.16
CA ASP A 287 -3.99 4.98 1.31
C ASP A 287 -3.54 4.75 -0.13
N LYS A 288 -2.48 5.43 -0.56
CA LYS A 288 -2.00 5.45 -1.95
C LYS A 288 -0.67 4.73 -2.15
N ILE A 289 0.16 4.67 -1.11
CA ILE A 289 1.45 3.98 -1.19
C ILE A 289 1.21 2.49 -1.43
N HIS A 290 1.86 1.95 -2.43
CA HIS A 290 1.70 0.56 -2.81
C HIS A 290 2.96 0.06 -3.52
N ALA A 291 3.37 -1.15 -3.18
CA ALA A 291 4.46 -1.87 -3.84
C ALA A 291 4.06 -3.33 -4.00
N ARG A 292 4.60 -3.97 -5.02
CA ARG A 292 4.36 -5.38 -5.33
C ARG A 292 5.65 -6.01 -5.85
N SER A 293 5.95 -7.21 -5.39
CA SER A 293 6.90 -8.11 -6.03
C SER A 293 6.15 -9.14 -6.88
N THR A 294 5.46 -10.07 -6.25
CA THR A 294 4.58 -11.07 -6.86
C THR A 294 3.19 -10.95 -6.26
N GLY A 295 2.17 -11.39 -6.98
CA GLY A 295 0.78 -11.31 -6.51
C GLY A 295 -0.18 -11.93 -7.52
N PRO A 296 -1.49 -11.69 -7.41
CA PRO A 296 -2.49 -12.30 -8.27
C PRO A 296 -2.39 -11.80 -9.72
N TYR A 297 -2.70 -12.68 -10.64
CA TYR A 297 -2.71 -12.44 -12.09
C TYR A 297 -4.10 -12.71 -12.68
N SER A 298 -4.39 -12.08 -13.83
CA SER A 298 -5.60 -12.36 -14.60
C SER A 298 -5.55 -13.79 -15.14
N LEU A 299 -6.68 -14.48 -15.15
CA LEU A 299 -6.75 -15.87 -15.66
C LEU A 299 -6.51 -15.97 -17.16
N VAL A 300 -7.02 -15.01 -17.95
CA VAL A 300 -6.95 -15.07 -19.42
C VAL A 300 -5.61 -14.54 -19.93
N THR A 301 -5.24 -13.33 -19.57
CA THR A 301 -4.05 -12.65 -20.10
C THR A 301 -2.79 -12.91 -19.31
N GLN A 302 -2.89 -13.54 -18.14
CA GLN A 302 -1.78 -13.76 -17.21
C GLN A 302 -1.02 -12.48 -16.79
N GLN A 303 -1.65 -11.32 -17.00
CA GLN A 303 -1.09 -10.03 -16.59
C GLN A 303 -1.39 -9.76 -15.11
N PRO A 304 -0.53 -9.00 -14.41
CA PRO A 304 -0.81 -8.57 -13.04
C PRO A 304 -2.14 -7.81 -12.96
N LEU A 305 -2.94 -8.09 -11.93
CA LEU A 305 -4.14 -7.30 -11.66
C LEU A 305 -3.77 -5.85 -11.32
N GLY A 306 -4.69 -4.91 -11.51
CA GLY A 306 -4.51 -3.51 -11.16
C GLY A 306 -5.08 -3.15 -9.79
N GLY A 307 -4.56 -2.07 -9.20
CA GLY A 307 -5.10 -1.49 -7.96
C GLY A 307 -4.50 -2.04 -6.66
N LYS A 308 -4.41 -1.16 -5.66
CA LYS A 308 -3.85 -1.48 -4.33
C LYS A 308 -4.66 -2.55 -3.60
N ALA A 309 -5.99 -2.48 -3.67
CA ALA A 309 -6.89 -3.41 -2.97
C ALA A 309 -6.73 -4.87 -3.42
N GLN A 310 -6.31 -5.08 -4.67
CA GLN A 310 -6.10 -6.41 -5.26
C GLN A 310 -4.63 -6.83 -5.22
N PHE A 311 -3.79 -6.11 -4.49
CA PHE A 311 -2.34 -6.30 -4.51
C PHE A 311 -1.80 -6.30 -5.95
N GLY A 312 -2.27 -5.34 -6.75
CA GLY A 312 -2.01 -5.23 -8.18
C GLY A 312 -0.69 -4.55 -8.50
N GLY A 313 -0.28 -4.65 -9.78
CA GLY A 313 0.89 -3.97 -10.31
C GLY A 313 0.59 -2.56 -10.80
N GLN A 314 1.65 -1.84 -11.13
CA GLN A 314 1.57 -0.53 -11.78
C GLN A 314 1.27 -0.72 -13.28
N ARG A 315 0.47 0.19 -13.83
CA ARG A 315 0.23 0.19 -15.27
C ARG A 315 1.38 0.88 -15.99
N PHE A 316 2.03 0.17 -16.87
CA PHE A 316 2.98 0.71 -17.83
C PHE A 316 2.24 0.97 -19.15
N GLY A 317 1.85 2.21 -19.38
CA GLY A 317 1.02 2.57 -20.51
C GLY A 317 1.79 2.74 -21.80
N GLU A 318 1.09 3.05 -22.89
CA GLU A 318 1.65 3.21 -24.23
C GLU A 318 2.67 4.37 -24.28
N MET A 319 2.38 5.48 -23.60
CA MET A 319 3.30 6.64 -23.57
C MET A 319 4.61 6.32 -22.82
N GLU A 320 4.56 5.51 -21.78
CA GLU A 320 5.75 5.04 -21.06
C GLU A 320 6.60 4.12 -21.92
N VAL A 321 5.97 3.29 -22.77
CA VAL A 321 6.65 2.47 -23.77
C VAL A 321 7.39 3.35 -24.77
N TRP A 322 6.75 4.40 -25.31
CA TRP A 322 7.39 5.36 -26.23
C TRP A 322 8.60 6.06 -25.58
N ALA A 323 8.54 6.34 -24.30
CA ALA A 323 9.66 6.92 -23.59
C ALA A 323 10.88 5.99 -23.58
N LEU A 324 10.69 4.69 -23.33
CA LEU A 324 11.78 3.70 -23.38
C LEU A 324 12.31 3.50 -24.80
N GLU A 325 11.45 3.54 -25.81
CA GLU A 325 11.85 3.50 -27.21
C GLU A 325 12.71 4.71 -27.59
N ALA A 326 12.33 5.90 -27.13
CA ALA A 326 13.08 7.11 -27.36
C ALA A 326 14.49 7.09 -26.74
N TYR A 327 14.65 6.44 -25.59
CA TYR A 327 15.96 6.22 -24.95
C TYR A 327 16.74 5.04 -25.55
N GLY A 328 16.14 4.24 -26.44
CA GLY A 328 16.76 3.03 -26.96
C GLY A 328 16.96 1.91 -25.93
N ALA A 329 16.20 1.94 -24.85
CA ALA A 329 16.30 0.97 -23.74
C ALA A 329 15.56 -0.34 -24.05
N SER A 330 16.00 -1.08 -25.07
CA SER A 330 15.32 -2.27 -25.60
C SER A 330 15.26 -3.43 -24.61
N TYR A 331 16.34 -3.70 -23.88
CA TYR A 331 16.36 -4.77 -22.88
C TYR A 331 15.41 -4.50 -21.70
N THR A 332 15.37 -3.26 -21.22
CA THR A 332 14.45 -2.86 -20.17
C THR A 332 12.99 -2.99 -20.63
N LEU A 333 12.69 -2.58 -21.85
CA LEU A 333 11.36 -2.72 -22.43
C LEU A 333 10.96 -4.18 -22.57
N GLN A 334 11.85 -5.03 -23.08
CA GLN A 334 11.62 -6.47 -23.20
C GLN A 334 11.33 -7.10 -21.83
N GLU A 335 12.11 -6.78 -20.82
CA GLU A 335 11.93 -7.28 -19.46
C GLU A 335 10.57 -6.87 -18.88
N ILE A 336 10.14 -5.62 -19.06
CA ILE A 336 8.85 -5.12 -18.59
C ILE A 336 7.68 -5.83 -19.29
N LEU A 337 7.80 -6.07 -20.59
CA LEU A 337 6.73 -6.70 -21.39
C LEU A 337 6.61 -8.22 -21.18
N THR A 338 7.66 -8.89 -20.73
CA THR A 338 7.72 -10.35 -20.63
C THR A 338 7.80 -10.84 -19.18
N VAL A 339 9.00 -10.95 -18.65
CA VAL A 339 9.26 -11.58 -17.33
C VAL A 339 8.66 -10.83 -16.15
N LYS A 340 8.38 -9.55 -16.27
CA LYS A 340 7.67 -8.74 -15.26
C LYS A 340 6.16 -8.68 -15.48
N SER A 341 5.64 -9.21 -16.57
CA SER A 341 4.22 -9.14 -16.92
C SER A 341 3.60 -10.52 -17.12
N ASP A 342 3.54 -11.02 -18.31
CA ASP A 342 2.70 -12.16 -18.72
C ASP A 342 3.43 -13.40 -19.21
N ASP A 343 4.75 -13.44 -19.19
CA ASP A 343 5.52 -14.67 -19.41
C ASP A 343 5.51 -15.52 -18.11
N VAL A 344 4.65 -16.55 -18.06
CA VAL A 344 4.46 -17.38 -16.86
C VAL A 344 5.74 -18.11 -16.47
N VAL A 345 6.39 -18.77 -17.43
CA VAL A 345 7.63 -19.53 -17.20
C VAL A 345 8.80 -18.61 -16.89
N GLY A 346 8.91 -17.52 -17.64
CA GLY A 346 9.96 -16.53 -17.44
C GLY A 346 9.91 -15.87 -16.07
N ARG A 347 8.72 -15.60 -15.53
CA ARG A 347 8.56 -15.05 -14.15
C ARG A 347 9.18 -15.95 -13.09
N VAL A 348 8.88 -17.25 -13.15
CA VAL A 348 9.35 -18.22 -12.16
C VAL A 348 10.86 -18.36 -12.23
N LYS A 349 11.41 -18.54 -13.43
CA LYS A 349 12.86 -18.65 -13.64
C LYS A 349 13.61 -17.38 -13.24
N THR A 350 13.03 -16.21 -13.51
CA THR A 350 13.61 -14.91 -13.11
C THR A 350 13.66 -14.79 -11.59
N TYR A 351 12.59 -15.17 -10.89
CA TYR A 351 12.55 -15.14 -9.44
C TYR A 351 13.57 -16.09 -8.83
N GLU A 352 13.71 -17.28 -9.39
CA GLU A 352 14.74 -18.28 -9.01
C GLU A 352 16.15 -17.74 -9.24
N ALA A 353 16.42 -17.15 -10.41
CA ALA A 353 17.72 -16.56 -10.72
C ALA A 353 18.09 -15.43 -9.75
N ILE A 354 17.13 -14.56 -9.38
CA ILE A 354 17.35 -13.50 -8.39
C ILE A 354 17.72 -14.08 -7.02
N ILE A 355 17.03 -15.15 -6.57
CA ILE A 355 17.34 -15.80 -5.29
C ILE A 355 18.73 -16.44 -5.30
N LYS A 356 19.11 -17.10 -6.40
CA LYS A 356 20.41 -17.74 -6.56
C LYS A 356 21.55 -16.76 -6.85
N GLY A 357 21.24 -15.52 -7.29
CA GLY A 357 22.22 -14.53 -7.73
C GLY A 357 22.73 -14.77 -9.15
N ASP A 358 22.02 -15.53 -9.95
CA ASP A 358 22.31 -15.83 -11.35
C ASP A 358 21.77 -14.73 -12.29
N ASN A 359 22.23 -14.74 -13.55
CA ASN A 359 21.69 -13.85 -14.57
C ASN A 359 20.26 -14.24 -14.94
N ILE A 360 19.45 -13.22 -15.24
CA ILE A 360 18.06 -13.43 -15.69
C ILE A 360 18.09 -14.18 -17.03
N PRO A 361 17.32 -15.28 -17.18
CA PRO A 361 17.27 -16.06 -18.42
C PRO A 361 16.57 -15.28 -19.54
N GLU A 362 16.74 -15.73 -20.76
CA GLU A 362 16.04 -15.16 -21.90
C GLU A 362 14.52 -15.30 -21.75
N PRO A 363 13.77 -14.23 -22.06
CA PRO A 363 12.31 -14.23 -21.92
C PRO A 363 11.64 -15.14 -22.95
N GLY A 364 10.51 -15.72 -22.54
CA GLY A 364 9.66 -16.53 -23.41
C GLY A 364 8.62 -15.70 -24.18
N ILE A 365 7.63 -16.39 -24.74
CA ILE A 365 6.52 -15.76 -25.48
C ILE A 365 5.44 -15.31 -24.48
N PRO A 366 5.01 -14.02 -24.52
CA PRO A 366 3.94 -13.51 -23.68
C PRO A 366 2.61 -14.24 -23.90
N GLU A 367 1.88 -14.56 -22.83
CA GLU A 367 0.56 -15.20 -22.94
C GLU A 367 -0.48 -14.31 -23.64
N SER A 368 -0.40 -12.98 -23.47
CA SER A 368 -1.26 -12.04 -24.19
C SER A 368 -1.10 -12.12 -25.71
N PHE A 369 0.10 -12.42 -26.20
CA PHE A 369 0.35 -12.65 -27.63
C PHE A 369 -0.32 -13.95 -28.11
N LYS A 370 -0.29 -15.01 -27.31
CA LYS A 370 -1.00 -16.26 -27.63
C LYS A 370 -2.51 -16.05 -27.70
N VAL A 371 -3.07 -15.28 -26.75
CA VAL A 371 -4.49 -14.91 -26.77
C VAL A 371 -4.85 -14.15 -28.05
N LEU A 372 -4.02 -13.15 -28.43
CA LEU A 372 -4.23 -12.39 -29.67
C LEU A 372 -4.25 -13.29 -30.90
N LEU A 373 -3.31 -14.23 -31.00
CA LEU A 373 -3.28 -15.20 -32.13
C LEU A 373 -4.55 -16.03 -32.18
N LYS A 374 -5.04 -16.52 -31.04
CA LYS A 374 -6.29 -17.30 -30.98
C LYS A 374 -7.51 -16.46 -31.31
N GLU A 375 -7.56 -15.21 -30.90
CA GLU A 375 -8.63 -14.27 -31.27
C GLU A 375 -8.64 -14.03 -32.80
N LEU A 376 -7.47 -13.82 -33.42
CA LEU A 376 -7.39 -13.68 -34.89
C LEU A 376 -7.80 -14.95 -35.60
N GLN A 377 -7.37 -16.12 -35.13
CA GLN A 377 -7.80 -17.42 -35.69
C GLN A 377 -9.32 -17.62 -35.54
N SER A 378 -9.94 -17.17 -34.47
CA SER A 378 -11.39 -17.22 -34.25
C SER A 378 -12.18 -16.39 -35.29
N LEU A 379 -11.55 -15.36 -35.85
CA LEU A 379 -12.08 -14.54 -36.94
C LEU A 379 -11.83 -15.16 -38.32
N ALA A 380 -11.44 -16.44 -38.37
CA ALA A 380 -11.09 -17.19 -39.61
C ALA A 380 -9.86 -16.63 -40.33
N LEU A 381 -8.96 -15.93 -39.65
CA LEU A 381 -7.67 -15.52 -40.20
C LEU A 381 -6.63 -16.63 -39.97
N ASP A 382 -5.89 -17.05 -41.00
CA ASP A 382 -4.77 -17.99 -40.86
C ASP A 382 -3.49 -17.22 -40.51
N VAL A 383 -3.23 -17.10 -39.20
CA VAL A 383 -2.06 -16.41 -38.69
C VAL A 383 -1.07 -17.43 -38.15
N ARG A 384 0.15 -17.45 -38.70
CA ARG A 384 1.23 -18.38 -38.35
C ARG A 384 2.50 -17.60 -38.03
N VAL A 385 3.25 -18.07 -37.04
CA VAL A 385 4.57 -17.54 -36.69
C VAL A 385 5.62 -18.46 -37.33
N LEU A 386 6.45 -17.89 -38.18
CA LEU A 386 7.49 -18.63 -38.90
C LEU A 386 8.87 -18.21 -38.38
N LYS A 387 9.82 -19.15 -38.33
CA LYS A 387 11.25 -18.87 -38.13
C LYS A 387 11.87 -18.36 -39.45
N ASP A 388 13.12 -17.92 -39.37
CA ASP A 388 13.88 -17.46 -40.56
C ASP A 388 14.02 -18.52 -41.63
N ASP A 389 14.02 -19.80 -41.28
CA ASP A 389 14.02 -20.97 -42.18
C ASP A 389 12.64 -21.33 -42.73
N GLN A 390 11.62 -20.50 -42.48
CA GLN A 390 10.21 -20.67 -42.82
C GLN A 390 9.53 -21.89 -42.17
N THR A 391 10.12 -22.49 -41.19
CA THR A 391 9.46 -23.50 -40.37
C THR A 391 8.48 -22.88 -39.40
N GLU A 392 7.34 -23.51 -39.18
CA GLU A 392 6.30 -23.02 -38.27
C GLU A 392 6.71 -23.22 -36.81
N VAL A 393 6.63 -22.15 -36.00
CA VAL A 393 6.82 -22.23 -34.56
C VAL A 393 5.54 -22.77 -33.93
N GLN A 394 5.60 -23.96 -33.34
CA GLN A 394 4.50 -24.48 -32.56
C GLN A 394 4.43 -23.70 -31.23
N ILE A 395 3.44 -22.83 -31.12
CA ILE A 395 3.15 -22.11 -29.87
C ILE A 395 2.31 -23.06 -29.01
N MET A 396 2.96 -23.80 -28.13
CA MET A 396 2.28 -24.72 -27.22
C MET A 396 1.34 -23.94 -26.28
N GLU A 397 0.11 -24.42 -26.18
CA GLU A 397 -0.80 -24.02 -25.12
C GLU A 397 -0.30 -24.67 -23.83
N ASN A 398 0.08 -23.87 -22.84
CA ASN A 398 0.24 -24.38 -21.48
C ASN A 398 -1.15 -24.70 -20.94
N VAL A 399 -1.58 -25.94 -21.11
CA VAL A 399 -2.95 -26.39 -20.78
C VAL A 399 -3.17 -26.53 -19.28
N ASP A 400 -2.13 -26.32 -18.46
CA ASP A 400 -2.22 -26.55 -17.03
C ASP A 400 -2.02 -25.27 -16.21
N TYR A 401 -3.03 -24.40 -16.21
CA TYR A 401 -3.09 -23.21 -15.34
C TYR A 401 -3.37 -23.54 -13.86
N GLY A 402 -3.51 -24.83 -13.51
CA GLY A 402 -3.86 -25.28 -12.15
C GLY A 402 -2.70 -25.78 -11.32
N GLU A 403 -1.62 -26.22 -11.92
CA GLU A 403 -0.49 -26.88 -11.22
C GLU A 403 0.88 -26.43 -11.75
N THR A 404 1.14 -25.15 -11.92
CA THR A 404 2.53 -24.73 -11.83
C THR A 404 2.87 -24.71 -10.33
N ASP A 405 3.14 -25.90 -9.81
CA ASP A 405 3.72 -26.07 -8.51
C ASP A 405 5.08 -25.37 -8.55
N LEU A 406 5.12 -24.19 -7.93
CA LEU A 406 6.35 -23.45 -7.70
C LEU A 406 7.43 -24.36 -7.07
N ARG A 407 7.01 -25.41 -6.36
CA ARG A 407 7.88 -26.43 -5.80
C ARG A 407 8.46 -27.38 -6.83
N ALA A 408 7.69 -27.81 -7.82
CA ALA A 408 8.22 -28.65 -8.92
C ALA A 408 9.28 -27.91 -9.76
N VAL A 409 9.14 -26.58 -9.86
CA VAL A 409 10.14 -25.73 -10.53
C VAL A 409 11.29 -25.36 -9.60
N ILE A 410 11.08 -25.23 -8.29
CA ILE A 410 12.12 -24.95 -7.27
C ILE A 410 12.89 -26.24 -6.94
N GLU A 411 12.25 -27.39 -6.94
CA GLU A 411 12.88 -28.70 -6.70
C GLU A 411 13.53 -29.27 -7.96
N GLY A 412 13.46 -28.51 -9.08
CA GLY A 412 14.09 -28.87 -10.34
C GLY A 412 13.62 -30.24 -10.81
N ASP A 413 12.61 -30.31 -11.68
CA ASP A 413 12.46 -31.46 -12.55
C ASP A 413 13.62 -31.47 -13.56
N SER A 414 14.80 -31.68 -13.04
CA SER A 414 15.96 -32.11 -13.80
C SER A 414 15.84 -33.61 -14.04
N ARG A 415 14.79 -34.04 -14.74
CA ARG A 415 14.84 -35.25 -15.54
C ARG A 415 15.72 -34.95 -16.74
N GLY A 416 16.94 -34.73 -16.46
CA GLY A 416 18.02 -34.41 -17.37
C GLY A 416 19.30 -34.22 -16.56
N HIS A 417 19.96 -35.30 -16.20
CA HIS A 417 21.40 -35.40 -15.92
C HIS A 417 22.03 -34.48 -14.85
N ARG A 418 21.44 -34.29 -13.65
CA ARG A 418 22.21 -33.76 -12.48
C ARG A 418 21.72 -34.17 -11.11
N GLY A 419 20.78 -35.11 -10.99
CA GLY A 419 20.21 -35.55 -9.69
C GLY A 419 21.03 -36.56 -8.94
N GLU A 420 21.85 -37.35 -9.59
CA GLU A 420 22.51 -38.53 -8.97
C GLU A 420 23.80 -38.21 -8.27
N GLU A 421 24.55 -37.21 -8.72
CA GLU A 421 25.80 -36.80 -8.03
C GLU A 421 25.62 -36.19 -6.64
N SER A 422 24.38 -35.83 -6.26
CA SER A 422 24.11 -35.13 -5.00
C SER A 422 23.87 -36.06 -3.82
N PHE A 423 23.33 -37.25 -4.03
CA PHE A 423 22.97 -38.16 -2.96
C PHE A 423 24.17 -39.00 -2.51
N SER A 424 25.03 -39.46 -3.40
CA SER A 424 26.25 -40.19 -3.08
C SER A 424 27.24 -39.35 -2.27
N LYS A 425 27.35 -38.06 -2.51
CA LYS A 425 28.17 -37.10 -1.72
C LYS A 425 27.71 -36.94 -0.28
N HIS A 426 26.49 -37.33 0.05
CA HIS A 426 25.92 -37.25 1.40
C HIS A 426 25.83 -38.64 2.09
N GLY A 427 26.36 -39.67 1.47
CA GLY A 427 26.44 -41.02 2.08
C GLY A 427 25.15 -41.84 1.98
N TYR A 428 24.30 -41.52 1.00
CA TYR A 428 23.10 -42.31 0.67
C TYR A 428 23.38 -43.20 -0.55
N THR A 429 23.02 -44.48 -0.49
CA THR A 429 23.06 -45.43 -1.61
C THR A 429 21.65 -45.61 -2.15
N LYS A 430 21.53 -45.71 -3.49
CA LYS A 430 20.25 -46.01 -4.17
C LYS A 430 19.91 -47.48 -3.89
N GLN A 431 18.69 -47.74 -3.43
CA GLN A 431 18.21 -49.12 -3.17
C GLN A 431 16.97 -49.36 -4.04
N GLU A 432 16.93 -50.49 -4.71
CA GLU A 432 15.79 -50.93 -5.51
C GLU A 432 15.16 -52.17 -4.89
N PHE A 433 13.84 -52.34 -5.03
CA PHE A 433 13.08 -53.42 -4.44
C PHE A 433 12.97 -54.59 -5.43
N ASP A 434 13.64 -55.71 -5.20
CA ASP A 434 13.62 -56.92 -6.03
C ASP A 434 12.52 -57.91 -5.62
N GLY A 435 11.36 -57.42 -5.26
CA GLY A 435 10.18 -58.23 -4.96
C GLY A 435 10.14 -58.89 -3.57
N GLU A 436 11.23 -59.07 -2.87
CA GLU A 436 11.31 -59.61 -1.52
C GLU A 436 12.21 -58.80 -0.56
N GLU A 437 13.29 -58.13 -1.04
CA GLU A 437 14.21 -57.32 -0.19
C GLU A 437 14.69 -56.08 -0.93
N LEU A 438 15.15 -55.06 -0.19
CA LEU A 438 15.82 -53.87 -0.72
C LEU A 438 17.29 -54.20 -0.99
N VAL A 439 17.71 -54.06 -2.22
CA VAL A 439 19.11 -54.37 -2.65
C VAL A 439 19.75 -53.05 -3.07
N ASP A 440 21.02 -52.86 -2.66
CA ASP A 440 21.84 -51.74 -3.07
C ASP A 440 22.19 -51.89 -4.56
N VAL A 441 21.96 -50.87 -5.36
CA VAL A 441 22.29 -50.83 -6.80
C VAL A 441 23.69 -50.22 -6.92
N ASP A 442 24.66 -50.99 -7.41
CA ASP A 442 25.99 -50.50 -7.74
C ASP A 442 25.96 -49.68 -9.03
N GLU A 443 26.45 -48.43 -8.96
CA GLU A 443 26.43 -47.45 -10.08
C GLU A 443 27.27 -47.89 -11.31
N ASP A 444 28.09 -48.90 -11.17
CA ASP A 444 28.98 -49.37 -12.26
C ASP A 444 28.31 -50.28 -13.29
N GLU A 445 27.07 -50.76 -13.07
CA GLU A 445 26.35 -51.63 -14.02
C GLU A 445 25.43 -50.86 -15.00
N GLU A 446 25.09 -49.59 -14.73
CA GLU A 446 24.23 -48.78 -15.64
C GLU A 446 25.02 -48.15 -16.82
N GLU A 447 26.32 -47.87 -16.67
CA GLU A 447 27.14 -47.34 -17.77
C GLU A 447 27.39 -48.33 -18.91
N ASP A 448 27.39 -49.66 -18.62
CA ASP A 448 27.56 -50.66 -19.68
C ASP A 448 26.31 -50.91 -20.54
N TYR A 449 25.12 -50.55 -20.06
CA TYR A 449 23.88 -50.75 -20.80
C TYR A 449 23.57 -49.61 -21.82
N GLU A 450 24.04 -48.39 -21.53
CA GLU A 450 23.85 -47.25 -22.49
C GLU A 450 24.85 -47.30 -23.64
N SER A 451 26.05 -47.85 -23.44
CA SER A 451 27.04 -48.01 -24.53
C SER A 451 26.67 -49.08 -25.56
N GLU A 452 25.86 -50.09 -25.20
CA GLU A 452 25.38 -51.12 -26.15
C GLU A 452 24.17 -50.68 -27.00
N ILE A 453 23.43 -49.64 -26.58
CA ILE A 453 22.26 -49.13 -27.33
C ILE A 453 22.67 -48.13 -28.41
N ASP A 454 23.77 -47.38 -28.22
CA ASP A 454 24.20 -46.34 -29.18
C ASP A 454 24.92 -46.96 -30.38
N ASP A 455 25.59 -48.13 -30.23
CA ASP A 455 26.25 -48.83 -31.34
C ASP A 455 25.28 -49.62 -32.27
N SER A 456 23.98 -49.72 -31.92
CA SER A 456 23.00 -50.46 -32.72
C SER A 456 22.19 -49.60 -33.70
N TYR A 457 22.35 -48.29 -33.70
CA TYR A 457 21.64 -47.38 -34.56
C TYR A 457 22.45 -46.86 -35.80
N ASP A 458 23.78 -47.07 -35.80
CA ASP A 458 24.62 -46.64 -36.94
C ASP A 458 24.66 -47.65 -38.12
N ASP A 459 24.00 -48.81 -38.03
CA ASP A 459 24.02 -49.84 -39.08
C ASP A 459 22.75 -49.89 -40.00
N ILE A 460 21.88 -48.84 -39.98
CA ILE A 460 20.65 -48.78 -40.82
C ILE A 460 20.66 -47.59 -41.78
N GLU A 461 21.80 -47.15 -42.30
CA GLU A 461 21.87 -46.30 -43.50
C GLU A 461 22.94 -46.83 -44.47
N GLU A 462 22.57 -47.86 -45.26
CA GLU A 462 23.02 -48.11 -46.64
C GLU A 462 21.84 -48.57 -47.48
#